data_a73261f7801b9f3346bff5a7eed0a2d5
#
_entry.id   a73261f7801b9f3346bff5a7eed0a2d5
#
_cell.length_a   1.000
_cell.length_b   1.000
_cell.length_c   1.000
_cell.angle_alpha   90.00
_cell.angle_beta   90.00
_cell.angle_gamma   90.00
#
_symmetry.space_group_name_H-M   'P 1'
#
loop_
_entity.id
_entity.type
_entity.pdbx_description
1 polymer ?
#
loop_
_entity_poly.entity_id
_entity_poly.type
_entity_poly.pdbx_seq_one_letter_code
_entity_poly.pdbx_strand_id
1 'polypeptide(L)'
;MAVLVNPANAENPEREVEAAARSIGLQIQTLNASTIREINAAFATFVRERPDAVFVGLDPFFNSRRIQLVQLAARYAIPASYPVRDFAEAGGLMSYGANIADAWRQAGSYAGRILKGAKAADLPVVQSSKFELVFNVQTATMLGLTVPDKLLVAAAAAPRSVMKVRRFTRSPRRRRRGRSRHERSSRRCR
;
A
#
# COMPACT_ATOMS: atom_id res chain seq x y z
N MET A 1 0.40 8.03 -17.26
CA MET A 1 0.63 7.37 -15.97
C MET A 1 2.09 7.52 -15.56
N ALA A 2 2.41 7.63 -14.27
CA ALA A 2 3.80 7.67 -13.80
C ALA A 2 4.17 6.37 -13.06
N VAL A 3 5.46 6.05 -13.03
CA VAL A 3 6.02 4.88 -12.34
C VAL A 3 7.15 5.34 -11.43
N LEU A 4 7.11 4.92 -10.17
CA LEU A 4 8.16 5.17 -9.20
C LEU A 4 8.96 3.88 -8.98
N VAL A 5 10.24 3.90 -9.28
CA VAL A 5 11.15 2.76 -9.14
C VAL A 5 12.38 3.10 -8.32
N ASN A 6 12.99 2.08 -7.73
CA ASN A 6 14.27 2.22 -7.05
C ASN A 6 15.38 1.64 -7.96
N PRO A 7 16.26 2.49 -8.54
CA PRO A 7 17.31 2.01 -9.43
C PRO A 7 18.38 1.17 -8.71
N ALA A 8 18.46 1.26 -7.36
CA ALA A 8 19.37 0.44 -6.58
C ALA A 8 18.85 -1.01 -6.38
N ASN A 9 17.60 -1.28 -6.72
CA ASN A 9 17.03 -2.63 -6.65
C ASN A 9 17.44 -3.44 -7.87
N ALA A 10 18.11 -4.57 -7.66
CA ALA A 10 18.54 -5.48 -8.73
C ALA A 10 17.35 -6.09 -9.51
N GLU A 11 16.18 -6.18 -8.87
CA GLU A 11 14.92 -6.66 -9.47
C GLU A 11 14.03 -5.49 -9.94
N ASN A 12 14.65 -4.40 -10.41
CA ASN A 12 13.91 -3.24 -10.89
C ASN A 12 13.00 -3.63 -12.07
N PRO A 13 11.66 -3.56 -11.92
CA PRO A 13 10.71 -4.01 -12.92
C PRO A 13 10.50 -2.99 -14.05
N GLU A 14 11.38 -2.01 -14.22
CA GLU A 14 11.19 -0.90 -15.17
C GLU A 14 10.92 -1.38 -16.59
N ARG A 15 11.77 -2.31 -17.08
CA ARG A 15 11.64 -2.84 -18.44
C ARG A 15 10.34 -3.61 -18.68
N GLU A 16 9.94 -4.42 -17.71
CA GLU A 16 8.70 -5.20 -17.74
C GLU A 16 7.48 -4.27 -17.73
N VAL A 17 7.49 -3.26 -16.86
CA VAL A 17 6.43 -2.26 -16.77
C VAL A 17 6.34 -1.44 -18.05
N GLU A 18 7.46 -1.03 -18.64
CA GLU A 18 7.49 -0.35 -19.94
C GLU A 18 6.94 -1.22 -21.07
N ALA A 19 7.35 -2.48 -21.11
CA ALA A 19 6.87 -3.42 -22.12
C ALA A 19 5.34 -3.64 -22.00
N ALA A 20 4.85 -3.84 -20.77
CA ALA A 20 3.44 -3.97 -20.48
C ALA A 20 2.66 -2.69 -20.85
N ALA A 21 3.16 -1.52 -20.49
CA ALA A 21 2.54 -0.24 -20.83
C ALA A 21 2.40 -0.04 -22.34
N ARG A 22 3.49 -0.32 -23.10
CA ARG A 22 3.46 -0.28 -24.57
C ARG A 22 2.41 -1.23 -25.16
N SER A 23 2.28 -2.44 -24.60
CA SER A 23 1.32 -3.44 -25.14
C SER A 23 -0.14 -3.02 -25.01
N ILE A 24 -0.47 -2.15 -24.04
CA ILE A 24 -1.83 -1.63 -23.81
C ILE A 24 -1.99 -0.15 -24.21
N GLY A 25 -1.00 0.41 -24.91
CA GLY A 25 -1.04 1.79 -25.40
C GLY A 25 -0.91 2.87 -24.32
N LEU A 26 -0.41 2.53 -23.13
CA LEU A 26 -0.17 3.49 -22.05
C LEU A 26 1.17 4.19 -22.21
N GLN A 27 1.14 5.52 -22.14
CA GLN A 27 2.36 6.31 -21.96
C GLN A 27 2.71 6.34 -20.48
N ILE A 28 3.94 5.95 -20.17
CA ILE A 28 4.47 5.99 -18.82
C ILE A 28 5.67 6.92 -18.74
N GLN A 29 5.83 7.52 -17.56
CA GLN A 29 7.00 8.29 -17.17
C GLN A 29 7.58 7.63 -15.92
N THR A 30 8.83 7.18 -16.02
CA THR A 30 9.53 6.58 -14.90
C THR A 30 10.31 7.65 -14.13
N LEU A 31 10.14 7.65 -12.80
CA LEU A 31 10.94 8.44 -11.87
C LEU A 31 11.66 7.53 -10.89
N ASN A 32 12.93 7.87 -10.66
CA ASN A 32 13.82 7.11 -9.79
C ASN A 32 13.83 7.69 -8.37
N ALA A 33 13.80 6.81 -7.35
CA ALA A 33 13.98 7.20 -5.96
C ALA A 33 14.61 6.08 -5.13
N SER A 34 15.78 6.33 -4.57
CA SER A 34 16.51 5.44 -3.65
C SER A 34 16.65 6.04 -2.25
N THR A 35 16.24 7.30 -2.07
CA THR A 35 16.29 8.05 -0.82
C THR A 35 14.96 8.74 -0.51
N ILE A 36 14.76 9.11 0.78
CA ILE A 36 13.59 9.90 1.21
C ILE A 36 13.50 11.24 0.45
N ARG A 37 14.64 11.87 0.22
CA ARG A 37 14.72 13.13 -0.52
C ARG A 37 14.23 12.98 -1.96
N GLU A 38 14.63 11.90 -2.61
CA GLU A 38 14.23 11.60 -4.00
C GLU A 38 12.75 11.22 -4.08
N ILE A 39 12.18 10.49 -3.10
CA ILE A 39 10.73 10.28 -3.01
C ILE A 39 10.00 11.61 -3.02
N ASN A 40 10.41 12.56 -2.16
CA ASN A 40 9.77 13.89 -2.10
C ASN A 40 9.93 14.67 -3.41
N ALA A 41 11.09 14.59 -4.05
CA ALA A 41 11.37 15.22 -5.35
C ALA A 41 10.50 14.60 -6.47
N ALA A 42 10.34 13.27 -6.49
CA ALA A 42 9.47 12.58 -7.43
C ALA A 42 8.02 13.04 -7.28
N PHE A 43 7.50 13.13 -6.06
CA PHE A 43 6.15 13.64 -5.82
C PHE A 43 5.98 15.11 -6.19
N ALA A 44 7.00 15.95 -5.99
CA ALA A 44 6.97 17.33 -6.48
C ALA A 44 6.88 17.39 -8.02
N THR A 45 7.54 16.48 -8.72
CA THR A 45 7.42 16.32 -10.18
C THR A 45 6.02 15.86 -10.58
N PHE A 46 5.44 14.85 -9.87
CA PHE A 46 4.07 14.40 -10.13
C PHE A 46 3.03 15.53 -9.96
N VAL A 47 3.21 16.39 -8.97
CA VAL A 47 2.33 17.57 -8.78
C VAL A 47 2.38 18.53 -9.96
N ARG A 48 3.57 18.73 -10.55
CA ARG A 48 3.76 19.60 -11.71
C ARG A 48 3.19 18.98 -12.98
N GLU A 49 3.44 17.70 -13.19
CA GLU A 49 3.13 17.00 -14.44
C GLU A 49 1.74 16.35 -14.46
N ARG A 50 1.13 16.21 -13.27
CA ARG A 50 -0.24 15.71 -13.06
C ARG A 50 -0.54 14.39 -13.78
N PRO A 51 0.20 13.31 -13.52
CA PRO A 51 -0.14 12.02 -14.07
C PRO A 51 -1.50 11.55 -13.56
N ASP A 52 -2.28 10.88 -14.40
CA ASP A 52 -3.59 10.33 -14.01
C ASP A 52 -3.48 9.32 -12.86
N ALA A 53 -2.37 8.59 -12.79
CA ALA A 53 -2.08 7.64 -11.72
C ALA A 53 -0.57 7.40 -11.56
N VAL A 54 -0.19 6.93 -10.36
CA VAL A 54 1.18 6.49 -10.05
C VAL A 54 1.17 4.99 -9.74
N PHE A 55 2.09 4.26 -10.35
CA PHE A 55 2.44 2.90 -9.96
C PHE A 55 3.74 2.92 -9.15
N VAL A 56 3.73 2.33 -7.96
CA VAL A 56 4.91 2.19 -7.11
C VAL A 56 5.47 0.78 -7.29
N GLY A 57 6.72 0.68 -7.74
CA GLY A 57 7.39 -0.59 -7.95
C GLY A 57 7.59 -1.38 -6.65
N LEU A 58 7.73 -2.70 -6.77
CA LEU A 58 8.04 -3.56 -5.63
C LEU A 58 9.48 -3.32 -5.18
N ASP A 59 9.65 -2.84 -3.96
CA ASP A 59 10.96 -2.52 -3.41
C ASP A 59 10.95 -2.53 -1.87
N PRO A 60 11.94 -3.12 -1.19
CA PRO A 60 12.04 -3.14 0.27
C PRO A 60 12.12 -1.74 0.90
N PHE A 61 12.83 -0.79 0.26
CA PHE A 61 12.92 0.58 0.73
C PHE A 61 11.55 1.26 0.66
N PHE A 62 10.82 1.14 -0.47
CA PHE A 62 9.47 1.70 -0.58
C PHE A 62 8.51 1.08 0.43
N ASN A 63 8.60 -0.24 0.66
CA ASN A 63 7.79 -0.90 1.68
C ASN A 63 8.07 -0.34 3.09
N SER A 64 9.34 -0.08 3.43
CA SER A 64 9.70 0.57 4.70
C SER A 64 9.17 2.00 4.81
N ARG A 65 8.93 2.68 3.69
CA ARG A 65 8.43 4.05 3.57
C ARG A 65 6.95 4.13 3.16
N ARG A 66 6.21 3.02 3.24
CA ARG A 66 4.81 2.94 2.78
C ARG A 66 3.91 4.03 3.34
N ILE A 67 4.05 4.37 4.63
CA ILE A 67 3.26 5.44 5.24
C ILE A 67 3.52 6.79 4.58
N GLN A 68 4.80 7.12 4.33
CA GLN A 68 5.18 8.35 3.65
C GLN A 68 4.63 8.40 2.23
N LEU A 69 4.77 7.34 1.45
CA LEU A 69 4.29 7.25 0.07
C LEU A 69 2.77 7.41 0.00
N VAL A 70 2.04 6.72 0.87
CA VAL A 70 0.57 6.83 0.96
C VAL A 70 0.13 8.24 1.36
N GLN A 71 0.80 8.86 2.34
CA GLN A 71 0.50 10.22 2.76
C GLN A 71 0.77 11.26 1.66
N LEU A 72 1.85 11.10 0.91
CA LEU A 72 2.16 11.97 -0.24
C LEU A 72 1.10 11.82 -1.34
N ALA A 73 0.74 10.59 -1.72
CA ALA A 73 -0.30 10.34 -2.70
C ALA A 73 -1.65 10.94 -2.27
N ALA A 74 -2.05 10.75 -1.00
CA ALA A 74 -3.27 11.32 -0.44
C ALA A 74 -3.23 12.85 -0.37
N ARG A 75 -2.10 13.43 0.04
CA ARG A 75 -1.92 14.90 0.13
C ARG A 75 -2.08 15.59 -1.21
N TYR A 76 -1.57 14.98 -2.26
CA TYR A 76 -1.60 15.55 -3.61
C TYR A 76 -2.75 15.02 -4.46
N ALA A 77 -3.66 14.25 -3.85
CA ALA A 77 -4.81 13.63 -4.52
C ALA A 77 -4.42 12.84 -5.78
N ILE A 78 -3.30 12.10 -5.73
CA ILE A 78 -2.81 11.29 -6.84
C ILE A 78 -3.28 9.84 -6.64
N PRO A 79 -4.06 9.27 -7.56
CA PRO A 79 -4.39 7.86 -7.53
C PRO A 79 -3.12 7.00 -7.63
N ALA A 80 -2.93 6.08 -6.68
CA ALA A 80 -1.72 5.26 -6.66
C ALA A 80 -2.04 3.77 -6.47
N SER A 81 -1.31 2.95 -7.24
CA SER A 81 -1.32 1.49 -7.13
C SER A 81 -0.01 1.01 -6.52
N TYR A 82 -0.11 0.00 -5.66
CA TYR A 82 0.99 -0.51 -4.86
C TYR A 82 1.16 -2.02 -5.01
N PRO A 83 2.37 -2.57 -4.78
CA PRO A 83 2.66 -3.99 -4.99
C PRO A 83 2.18 -4.90 -3.85
N VAL A 84 1.97 -4.38 -2.65
CA VAL A 84 1.59 -5.19 -1.48
C VAL A 84 0.43 -4.56 -0.71
N ARG A 85 -0.35 -5.42 -0.10
CA ARG A 85 -1.56 -5.10 0.67
C ARG A 85 -1.36 -4.05 1.76
N ASP A 86 -0.21 -4.07 2.42
CA ASP A 86 0.10 -3.18 3.54
C ASP A 86 -0.02 -1.69 3.18
N PHE A 87 0.17 -1.33 1.91
CA PHE A 87 -0.05 0.03 1.44
C PHE A 87 -1.54 0.40 1.43
N ALA A 88 -2.42 -0.49 0.96
CA ALA A 88 -3.85 -0.25 0.96
C ALA A 88 -4.41 -0.19 2.40
N GLU A 89 -3.87 -1.01 3.31
CA GLU A 89 -4.20 -0.95 4.75
C GLU A 89 -3.71 0.33 5.42
N ALA A 90 -2.59 0.89 4.95
CA ALA A 90 -2.07 2.18 5.42
C ALA A 90 -2.87 3.39 4.88
N GLY A 91 -3.85 3.15 3.99
CA GLY A 91 -4.68 4.20 3.39
C GLY A 91 -4.42 4.44 1.91
N GLY A 92 -3.55 3.66 1.25
CA GLY A 92 -3.35 3.70 -0.20
C GLY A 92 -4.61 3.28 -0.96
N LEU A 93 -4.76 3.73 -2.21
CA LEU A 93 -5.97 3.50 -3.01
C LEU A 93 -6.18 2.02 -3.32
N MET A 94 -5.17 1.37 -3.87
CA MET A 94 -5.25 -0.04 -4.24
C MET A 94 -3.90 -0.72 -4.18
N SER A 95 -3.93 -2.05 -4.02
CA SER A 95 -2.76 -2.87 -4.21
C SER A 95 -3.10 -4.12 -5.03
N TYR A 96 -2.14 -4.56 -5.85
CA TYR A 96 -2.19 -5.83 -6.55
C TYR A 96 -0.83 -6.51 -6.47
N GLY A 97 -0.77 -7.71 -5.94
CA GLY A 97 0.47 -8.46 -5.79
C GLY A 97 0.31 -9.81 -5.13
N ALA A 98 1.42 -10.50 -4.92
CA ALA A 98 1.44 -11.80 -4.27
C ALA A 98 0.97 -11.72 -2.81
N ASN A 99 0.24 -12.73 -2.36
CA ASN A 99 -0.15 -12.87 -0.96
C ASN A 99 1.06 -13.26 -0.12
N ILE A 100 1.62 -12.29 0.59
CA ILE A 100 2.83 -12.46 1.39
C ILE A 100 2.62 -13.45 2.54
N ALA A 101 1.43 -13.47 3.15
CA ALA A 101 1.13 -14.44 4.22
C ALA A 101 1.15 -15.88 3.71
N ASP A 102 0.73 -16.12 2.47
CA ASP A 102 0.83 -17.44 1.84
C ASP A 102 2.29 -17.82 1.54
N ALA A 103 3.09 -16.87 1.06
CA ALA A 103 4.52 -17.08 0.84
C ALA A 103 5.25 -17.47 2.13
N TRP A 104 4.99 -16.79 3.24
CA TRP A 104 5.54 -17.13 4.55
C TRP A 104 5.10 -18.51 5.05
N ARG A 105 3.83 -18.88 4.81
CA ARG A 105 3.32 -20.21 5.17
C ARG A 105 4.04 -21.31 4.39
N GLN A 106 4.29 -21.10 3.10
CA GLN A 106 5.05 -22.01 2.26
C GLN A 106 6.50 -22.15 2.73
N ALA A 107 7.16 -21.00 3.01
CA ALA A 107 8.52 -20.99 3.55
C ALA A 107 8.61 -21.75 4.88
N GLY A 108 7.65 -21.54 5.79
CA GLY A 108 7.55 -22.30 7.05
C GLY A 108 7.36 -23.80 6.84
N SER A 109 6.54 -24.19 5.86
CA SER A 109 6.37 -25.60 5.48
C SER A 109 7.66 -26.23 4.99
N TYR A 110 8.44 -25.52 4.17
CA TYR A 110 9.74 -26.01 3.69
C TYR A 110 10.76 -26.10 4.81
N ALA A 111 10.86 -25.08 5.66
CA ALA A 111 11.71 -25.13 6.85
C ALA A 111 11.38 -26.36 7.72
N GLY A 112 10.09 -26.62 7.97
CA GLY A 112 9.67 -27.80 8.74
C GLY A 112 10.03 -29.13 8.09
N ARG A 113 9.98 -29.24 6.76
CA ARG A 113 10.42 -30.45 6.03
C ARG A 113 11.92 -30.65 6.10
N ILE A 114 12.71 -29.60 5.95
CA ILE A 114 14.18 -29.63 6.05
C ILE A 114 14.60 -30.04 7.46
N LEU A 115 13.99 -29.49 8.49
CA LEU A 115 14.25 -29.84 9.88
C LEU A 115 13.91 -31.30 10.19
N LYS A 116 13.00 -31.92 9.42
CA LYS A 116 12.66 -33.35 9.51
C LYS A 116 13.54 -34.26 8.63
N GLY A 117 14.59 -33.71 8.01
CA GLY A 117 15.57 -34.46 7.25
C GLY A 117 15.38 -34.46 5.73
N ALA A 118 14.42 -33.70 5.17
CA ALA A 118 14.31 -33.53 3.73
C ALA A 118 15.50 -32.71 3.21
N LYS A 119 16.08 -33.13 2.09
CA LYS A 119 17.14 -32.36 1.45
C LYS A 119 16.53 -31.18 0.69
N ALA A 120 17.13 -30.00 0.78
CA ALA A 120 16.65 -28.81 0.10
C ALA A 120 16.60 -29.01 -1.43
N ALA A 121 17.54 -29.77 -2.00
CA ALA A 121 17.59 -30.07 -3.43
C ALA A 121 16.40 -30.91 -3.93
N ASP A 122 15.75 -31.68 -3.04
CA ASP A 122 14.61 -32.54 -3.39
C ASP A 122 13.26 -31.78 -3.24
N LEU A 123 13.29 -30.53 -2.78
CA LEU A 123 12.09 -29.72 -2.62
C LEU A 123 11.76 -28.98 -3.93
N PRO A 124 10.49 -29.05 -4.39
CA PRO A 124 10.08 -28.35 -5.61
C PRO A 124 10.19 -26.82 -5.44
N VAL A 125 10.65 -26.14 -6.48
CA VAL A 125 10.56 -24.68 -6.53
C VAL A 125 9.11 -24.28 -6.79
N VAL A 126 8.50 -23.58 -5.85
CA VAL A 126 7.10 -23.14 -5.96
C VAL A 126 7.07 -21.63 -6.16
N GLN A 127 6.49 -21.18 -7.28
CA GLN A 127 6.18 -19.79 -7.50
C GLN A 127 4.90 -19.40 -6.75
N SER A 128 4.82 -18.14 -6.34
CA SER A 128 3.58 -17.62 -5.75
C SER A 128 2.46 -17.69 -6.80
N SER A 129 1.40 -18.46 -6.47
CA SER A 129 0.20 -18.62 -7.32
C SER A 129 -0.99 -17.84 -6.78
N LYS A 130 -0.88 -17.29 -5.56
CA LYS A 130 -1.96 -16.53 -4.93
C LYS A 130 -1.65 -15.05 -5.01
N PHE A 131 -2.41 -14.38 -5.86
CA PHE A 131 -2.41 -12.92 -5.96
C PHE A 131 -3.65 -12.36 -5.29
N GLU A 132 -3.52 -11.16 -4.75
CA GLU A 132 -4.64 -10.45 -4.13
C GLU A 132 -4.75 -9.04 -4.69
N LEU A 133 -6.00 -8.66 -4.94
CA LEU A 133 -6.37 -7.30 -5.31
C LEU A 133 -7.12 -6.68 -4.13
N VAL A 134 -6.62 -5.56 -3.63
CA VAL A 134 -7.22 -4.86 -2.49
C VAL A 134 -7.54 -3.42 -2.88
N PHE A 135 -8.76 -2.98 -2.59
CA PHE A 135 -9.16 -1.58 -2.73
C PHE A 135 -9.49 -0.95 -1.38
N ASN A 136 -9.02 0.27 -1.18
CA ASN A 136 -9.47 1.12 -0.10
C ASN A 136 -10.59 2.03 -0.63
N VAL A 137 -11.85 1.60 -0.41
CA VAL A 137 -13.03 2.32 -0.90
C VAL A 137 -13.13 3.72 -0.30
N GLN A 138 -12.67 3.92 0.93
CA GLN A 138 -12.66 5.23 1.56
C GLN A 138 -11.71 6.19 0.83
N THR A 139 -10.52 5.71 0.49
CA THR A 139 -9.54 6.50 -0.28
C THR A 139 -10.07 6.76 -1.70
N ALA A 140 -10.70 5.78 -2.36
CA ALA A 140 -11.33 5.99 -3.66
C ALA A 140 -12.38 7.13 -3.59
N THR A 141 -13.27 7.09 -2.58
CA THR A 141 -14.27 8.15 -2.37
C THR A 141 -13.64 9.52 -2.14
N MET A 142 -12.56 9.60 -1.33
CA MET A 142 -11.84 10.85 -1.08
C MET A 142 -11.17 11.42 -2.35
N LEU A 143 -10.77 10.55 -3.27
CA LEU A 143 -10.22 10.93 -4.58
C LEU A 143 -11.29 11.21 -5.64
N GLY A 144 -12.58 11.09 -5.30
CA GLY A 144 -13.69 11.24 -6.25
C GLY A 144 -13.78 10.10 -7.27
N LEU A 145 -13.19 8.94 -6.96
CA LEU A 145 -13.16 7.79 -7.87
C LEU A 145 -14.27 6.80 -7.54
N THR A 146 -14.97 6.34 -8.57
CA THR A 146 -15.90 5.22 -8.47
C THR A 146 -15.17 3.93 -8.86
N VAL A 147 -15.12 2.96 -7.94
CA VAL A 147 -14.53 1.65 -8.24
C VAL A 147 -15.58 0.82 -8.99
N PRO A 148 -15.29 0.36 -10.22
CA PRO A 148 -16.23 -0.45 -10.98
C PRO A 148 -16.59 -1.76 -10.27
N ASP A 149 -17.85 -2.17 -10.35
CA ASP A 149 -18.34 -3.40 -9.70
C ASP A 149 -17.55 -4.65 -10.10
N LYS A 150 -17.11 -4.74 -11.36
CA LYS A 150 -16.26 -5.82 -11.84
C LYS A 150 -14.95 -5.95 -11.06
N LEU A 151 -14.34 -4.84 -10.68
CA LEU A 151 -13.13 -4.84 -9.86
C LEU A 151 -13.42 -5.17 -8.41
N LEU A 152 -14.57 -4.73 -7.88
CA LEU A 152 -15.01 -5.12 -6.53
C LEU A 152 -15.28 -6.62 -6.43
N VAL A 153 -15.90 -7.21 -7.46
CA VAL A 153 -16.12 -8.66 -7.54
C VAL A 153 -14.79 -9.41 -7.65
N ALA A 154 -13.85 -8.93 -8.47
CA ALA A 154 -12.52 -9.53 -8.59
C ALA A 154 -11.73 -9.46 -7.27
N ALA A 155 -11.79 -8.34 -6.56
CA ALA A 155 -11.23 -8.21 -5.21
C ALA A 155 -11.93 -9.14 -4.21
N ALA A 156 -13.23 -9.41 -4.40
CA ALA A 156 -14.03 -10.31 -3.57
C ALA A 156 -13.77 -11.80 -3.84
N ALA A 157 -13.44 -12.15 -5.08
CA ALA A 157 -13.16 -13.52 -5.50
C ALA A 157 -11.79 -14.04 -5.06
N ALA A 158 -10.87 -13.14 -4.64
CA ALA A 158 -9.64 -13.53 -3.95
C ALA A 158 -10.00 -14.29 -2.66
N PRO A 159 -9.28 -15.37 -2.29
CA PRO A 159 -9.66 -16.26 -1.19
C PRO A 159 -9.96 -15.46 0.08
N ARG A 160 -11.09 -15.80 0.71
CA ARG A 160 -11.78 -15.08 1.81
C ARG A 160 -10.97 -14.65 3.03
N SER A 161 -9.68 -14.90 3.09
CA SER A 161 -8.82 -14.42 4.19
C SER A 161 -8.56 -12.91 4.18
N VAL A 162 -9.01 -12.17 3.14
CA VAL A 162 -8.51 -10.82 2.83
C VAL A 162 -9.60 -9.79 2.58
N MET A 163 -10.87 -10.20 2.57
CA MET A 163 -11.94 -9.24 2.36
C MET A 163 -12.42 -8.64 3.67
N LYS A 164 -11.67 -7.65 4.18
CA LYS A 164 -12.26 -6.62 5.04
C LYS A 164 -12.32 -5.33 4.24
N VAL A 165 -13.48 -5.05 3.63
CA VAL A 165 -13.92 -3.68 3.40
C VAL A 165 -13.98 -3.04 4.80
N ARG A 166 -12.85 -2.60 5.32
CA ARG A 166 -12.80 -1.83 6.55
C ARG A 166 -13.32 -0.44 6.21
N ARG A 167 -14.59 -0.21 6.47
CA ARG A 167 -15.05 1.13 6.77
C ARG A 167 -14.29 1.56 8.01
N PHE A 168 -13.24 2.31 7.83
CA PHE A 168 -12.56 2.99 8.94
C PHE A 168 -13.50 4.10 9.40
N THR A 169 -14.41 3.77 10.29
CA THR A 169 -15.13 4.80 11.05
C THR A 169 -14.08 5.46 11.95
N ARG A 170 -13.73 6.70 11.65
CA ARG A 170 -13.05 7.57 12.61
C ARG A 170 -13.90 7.55 13.87
N SER A 171 -13.38 6.94 14.95
CA SER A 171 -13.94 7.11 16.28
C SER A 171 -13.97 8.62 16.58
N PRO A 172 -15.12 9.22 16.89
CA PRO A 172 -15.15 10.63 17.25
C PRO A 172 -14.31 10.81 18.51
N ARG A 173 -13.24 11.57 18.43
CA ARG A 173 -12.47 11.98 19.59
C ARG A 173 -13.46 12.59 20.58
N ARG A 174 -13.76 11.87 21.66
CA ARG A 174 -14.48 12.38 22.81
C ARG A 174 -13.76 13.63 23.30
N ARG A 175 -14.29 14.80 22.97
CA ARG A 175 -13.89 16.05 23.60
C ARG A 175 -14.13 15.87 25.09
N ARG A 176 -13.06 15.70 25.86
CA ARG A 176 -13.10 15.87 27.30
C ARG A 176 -13.49 17.32 27.56
N ARG A 177 -14.75 17.56 27.89
CA ARG A 177 -15.18 18.82 28.49
C ARG A 177 -14.39 18.97 29.79
N GLY A 178 -13.46 19.94 29.78
CA GLY A 178 -12.82 20.41 30.98
C GLY A 178 -13.93 20.95 31.93
N ARG A 179 -14.13 20.27 33.04
CA ARG A 179 -14.88 20.83 34.16
C ARG A 179 -13.99 21.90 34.78
N SER A 180 -14.34 23.16 34.55
CA SER A 180 -13.85 24.30 35.32
C SER A 180 -14.26 24.10 36.78
N ARG A 181 -13.28 23.85 37.64
CA ARG A 181 -13.44 23.98 39.07
C ARG A 181 -13.13 25.45 39.44
N HIS A 182 -14.11 26.31 39.33
CA HIS A 182 -14.23 27.51 40.10
C HIS A 182 -15.41 27.28 41.05
N GLU A 183 -15.10 27.29 42.31
CA GLU A 183 -15.91 27.80 43.42
C GLU A 183 -15.51 27.14 44.74
N ARG A 184 -15.14 28.03 45.60
CA ARG A 184 -15.33 28.11 47.04
C ARG A 184 -14.03 28.04 47.86
N SER A 185 -13.53 29.21 48.06
CA SER A 185 -12.91 29.53 49.35
C SER A 185 -13.39 30.91 49.76
N SER A 186 -14.38 30.95 50.59
CA SER A 186 -14.63 32.10 51.48
C SER A 186 -15.27 31.57 52.78
N ARG A 187 -14.76 32.10 53.90
CA ARG A 187 -15.16 31.96 55.32
C ARG A 187 -14.39 30.87 56.07
N ARG A 188 -13.53 31.26 57.04
CA ARG A 188 -13.87 31.96 58.29
C ARG A 188 -12.62 32.49 58.99
N CYS A 189 -12.70 33.74 59.40
CA CYS A 189 -12.01 34.25 60.55
C CYS A 189 -12.55 33.62 61.84
N ARG A 190 -11.70 33.27 62.77
CA ARG A 190 -11.56 33.68 64.20
C ARG A 190 -10.47 32.87 64.82
#